data_04de853d84a11b8351e0ecc074221f5b
#
_entry.id   04de853d84a11b8351e0ecc074221f5b
#
_cell.length_a   1.000
_cell.length_b   1.000
_cell.length_c   1.000
_cell.angle_alpha   90.00
_cell.angle_beta   90.00
_cell.angle_gamma   90.00
#
_symmetry.space_group_name_H-M   'P 1'
#
loop_
_entity.id
_entity.type
_entity.pdbx_description
1 polymer ?
#
loop_
_entity_poly.entity_id
_entity_poly.type
_entity_poly.pdbx_seq_one_letter_code
_entity_poly.pdbx_strand_id
1 'polypeptide(L)'
;MAKPGIDLATLSDQDVVLQARDGRQAAYRELVRRYERPIFSLIYRMVRNREQAEDLSQETFVKALNAIESYRPEYKFSSWIFKIANNVSIDHLRRRELDTLSLDGSPHALTPEAIQASALQLGDRQETALEELEAKELGGETKIL
;
A
#
# COMPACT_ATOMS: atom_id res chain seq x y z
N MET A 1 -31.04 -0.95 -7.50
CA MET A 1 -30.75 -2.34 -7.85
C MET A 1 -29.35 -2.45 -8.41
N ALA A 2 -28.52 -3.28 -7.80
CA ALA A 2 -27.20 -3.53 -8.32
C ALA A 2 -27.36 -4.04 -9.75
N LYS A 3 -26.63 -3.48 -10.68
CA LYS A 3 -26.66 -3.97 -12.05
C LYS A 3 -26.10 -5.38 -12.05
N PRO A 4 -26.90 -6.41 -12.28
CA PRO A 4 -26.38 -7.76 -12.37
C PRO A 4 -25.44 -7.82 -13.55
N GLY A 5 -24.25 -8.33 -13.35
CA GLY A 5 -23.29 -8.51 -14.41
C GLY A 5 -22.07 -7.59 -14.38
N ILE A 6 -22.02 -6.62 -13.46
CA ILE A 6 -20.77 -5.89 -13.27
C ILE A 6 -19.93 -6.68 -12.27
N ASP A 7 -18.96 -7.42 -12.81
CA ASP A 7 -17.99 -8.10 -11.99
C ASP A 7 -16.83 -7.13 -11.74
N LEU A 8 -16.72 -6.66 -10.50
CA LEU A 8 -15.68 -5.73 -10.12
C LEU A 8 -14.28 -6.29 -10.38
N ALA A 9 -14.14 -7.61 -10.32
CA ALA A 9 -12.86 -8.26 -10.57
C ALA A 9 -12.35 -8.07 -12.00
N THR A 10 -13.25 -7.76 -12.95
CA THR A 10 -12.89 -7.55 -14.35
C THR A 10 -12.58 -6.08 -14.69
N LEU A 11 -12.89 -5.17 -13.79
CA LEU A 11 -12.69 -3.74 -14.03
C LEU A 11 -11.23 -3.33 -13.79
N SER A 12 -10.81 -2.25 -14.45
CA SER A 12 -9.52 -1.64 -14.17
C SER A 12 -9.52 -1.05 -12.77
N ASP A 13 -8.32 -0.83 -12.22
CA ASP A 13 -8.18 -0.17 -10.93
C ASP A 13 -8.89 1.18 -10.90
N GLN A 14 -8.72 2.00 -11.95
CA GLN A 14 -9.36 3.29 -12.04
C GLN A 14 -10.88 3.20 -11.98
N ASP A 15 -11.45 2.24 -12.68
CA ASP A 15 -12.91 2.05 -12.68
C ASP A 15 -13.40 1.60 -11.31
N VAL A 16 -12.67 0.70 -10.65
CA VAL A 16 -13.02 0.27 -9.30
C VAL A 16 -12.89 1.42 -8.31
N VAL A 17 -11.86 2.24 -8.44
CA VAL A 17 -11.66 3.42 -7.59
C VAL A 17 -12.83 4.40 -7.74
N LEU A 18 -13.27 4.66 -8.96
CA LEU A 18 -14.39 5.55 -9.19
C LEU A 18 -15.65 5.06 -8.48
N GLN A 19 -15.91 3.76 -8.53
CA GLN A 19 -17.06 3.18 -7.82
C GLN A 19 -16.88 3.25 -6.30
N ALA A 20 -15.67 3.05 -5.80
CA ALA A 20 -15.38 3.19 -4.37
C ALA A 20 -15.58 4.63 -3.91
N ARG A 21 -15.19 5.60 -4.72
CA ARG A 21 -15.42 7.03 -4.43
C ARG A 21 -16.88 7.38 -4.36
N ASP A 22 -17.72 6.68 -5.14
CA ASP A 22 -19.17 6.86 -5.11
C ASP A 22 -19.81 6.21 -3.88
N GLY A 23 -19.02 5.61 -3.00
CA GLY A 23 -19.50 5.03 -1.76
C GLY A 23 -19.82 3.55 -1.83
N ARG A 24 -19.46 2.86 -2.91
CA ARG A 24 -19.70 1.43 -3.03
C ARG A 24 -18.67 0.64 -2.23
N GLN A 25 -19.09 0.06 -1.13
CA GLN A 25 -18.20 -0.73 -0.27
C GLN A 25 -17.62 -1.93 -1.00
N ALA A 26 -18.41 -2.58 -1.85
CA ALA A 26 -17.94 -3.73 -2.62
C ALA A 26 -16.74 -3.38 -3.51
N ALA A 27 -16.74 -2.18 -4.09
CA ALA A 27 -15.62 -1.71 -4.90
C ALA A 27 -14.37 -1.50 -4.05
N TYR A 28 -14.53 -0.93 -2.85
CA TYR A 28 -13.39 -0.76 -1.95
C TYR A 28 -12.83 -2.10 -1.50
N ARG A 29 -13.69 -3.07 -1.18
CA ARG A 29 -13.25 -4.42 -0.83
C ARG A 29 -12.46 -5.07 -1.96
N GLU A 30 -12.84 -4.81 -3.20
CA GLU A 30 -12.11 -5.32 -4.36
C GLU A 30 -10.70 -4.73 -4.42
N LEU A 31 -10.55 -3.43 -4.15
CA LEU A 31 -9.24 -2.81 -4.07
C LEU A 31 -8.38 -3.43 -2.97
N VAL A 32 -8.96 -3.66 -1.80
CA VAL A 32 -8.27 -4.32 -0.69
C VAL A 32 -7.82 -5.72 -1.10
N ARG A 33 -8.70 -6.48 -1.71
CA ARG A 33 -8.39 -7.84 -2.17
C ARG A 33 -7.21 -7.86 -3.14
N ARG A 34 -7.16 -6.89 -4.05
CA ARG A 34 -6.09 -6.81 -5.05
C ARG A 34 -4.74 -6.47 -4.45
N TYR A 35 -4.71 -5.68 -3.39
CA TYR A 35 -3.48 -5.09 -2.88
C TYR A 35 -3.07 -5.56 -1.49
N GLU A 36 -3.90 -6.31 -0.78
CA GLU A 36 -3.58 -6.71 0.60
C GLU A 36 -2.28 -7.50 0.71
N ARG A 37 -2.01 -8.42 -0.19
CA ARG A 37 -0.79 -9.22 -0.15
C ARG A 37 0.45 -8.41 -0.53
N PRO A 38 0.46 -7.68 -1.65
CA PRO A 38 1.62 -6.86 -1.99
C PRO A 38 1.93 -5.81 -0.92
N ILE A 39 0.91 -5.19 -0.35
CA ILE A 39 1.09 -4.19 0.69
C ILE A 39 1.62 -4.83 1.96
N PHE A 40 1.06 -5.96 2.39
CA PHE A 40 1.58 -6.69 3.53
C PHE A 40 3.05 -7.06 3.33
N SER A 41 3.41 -7.56 2.15
CA SER A 41 4.78 -7.95 1.84
C SER A 41 5.73 -6.77 1.92
N LEU A 42 5.34 -5.62 1.38
CA LEU A 42 6.14 -4.40 1.45
C LEU A 42 6.39 -4.00 2.91
N ILE A 43 5.32 -3.93 3.69
CA ILE A 43 5.40 -3.50 5.08
C ILE A 43 6.21 -4.49 5.91
N TYR A 44 5.98 -5.78 5.71
CA TYR A 44 6.71 -6.83 6.42
C TYR A 44 8.22 -6.75 6.17
N ARG A 45 8.63 -6.46 4.96
CA ARG A 45 10.05 -6.28 4.64
C ARG A 45 10.67 -5.13 5.42
N MET A 46 9.88 -4.12 5.73
CA MET A 46 10.36 -2.95 6.47
C MET A 46 10.37 -3.17 7.98
N VAL A 47 9.29 -3.72 8.52
CA VAL A 47 9.14 -3.79 9.98
C VAL A 47 9.54 -5.14 10.58
N ARG A 48 9.61 -6.18 9.77
CA ARG A 48 10.08 -7.51 10.18
C ARG A 48 9.30 -8.12 11.35
N ASN A 49 8.04 -7.77 11.48
CA ASN A 49 7.14 -8.30 12.49
C ASN A 49 5.77 -8.49 11.87
N ARG A 50 5.25 -9.71 11.94
CA ARG A 50 4.00 -10.07 11.27
C ARG A 50 2.80 -9.32 11.83
N GLU A 51 2.68 -9.26 13.16
CA GLU A 51 1.55 -8.56 13.78
C GLU A 51 1.56 -7.08 13.44
N GLN A 52 2.73 -6.46 13.51
CA GLN A 52 2.86 -5.05 13.14
C GLN A 52 2.57 -4.83 11.67
N ALA A 53 3.03 -5.74 10.80
CA ALA A 53 2.75 -5.64 9.37
C ALA A 53 1.26 -5.76 9.09
N GLU A 54 0.55 -6.62 9.78
CA GLU A 54 -0.91 -6.74 9.65
C GLU A 54 -1.61 -5.46 10.08
N ASP A 55 -1.23 -4.90 11.23
CA ASP A 55 -1.81 -3.65 11.74
C ASP A 55 -1.53 -2.49 10.79
N LEU A 56 -0.32 -2.38 10.30
CA LEU A 56 0.07 -1.30 9.39
C LEU A 56 -0.59 -1.45 8.02
N SER A 57 -0.83 -2.69 7.58
CA SER A 57 -1.58 -2.94 6.35
C SER A 57 -3.02 -2.43 6.49
N GLN A 58 -3.67 -2.73 7.59
CA GLN A 58 -5.01 -2.22 7.87
C GLN A 58 -5.03 -0.70 7.93
N GLU A 59 -4.06 -0.11 8.62
CA GLU A 59 -3.93 1.34 8.69
C GLU A 59 -3.76 1.95 7.30
N THR A 60 -2.98 1.31 6.44
CA THR A 60 -2.78 1.74 5.06
C THR A 60 -4.10 1.81 4.31
N PHE A 61 -4.92 0.78 4.41
CA PHE A 61 -6.21 0.74 3.73
C PHE A 61 -7.20 1.74 4.32
N VAL A 62 -7.19 1.95 5.62
CA VAL A 62 -8.02 2.99 6.25
C VAL A 62 -7.61 4.37 5.76
N LYS A 63 -6.32 4.66 5.71
CA LYS A 63 -5.82 5.94 5.18
C LYS A 63 -6.17 6.10 3.70
N ALA A 64 -6.04 5.03 2.93
CA ALA A 64 -6.41 5.06 1.52
C ALA A 64 -7.89 5.36 1.35
N LEU A 65 -8.76 4.74 2.13
CA LEU A 65 -10.19 5.00 2.07
C LEU A 65 -10.51 6.46 2.40
N ASN A 66 -9.88 6.98 3.46
CA ASN A 66 -10.11 8.37 3.87
C ASN A 66 -9.58 9.39 2.88
N ALA A 67 -8.57 9.02 2.10
CA ALA A 67 -7.94 9.91 1.12
C ALA A 67 -8.35 9.61 -0.32
N ILE A 68 -9.29 8.70 -0.53
CA ILE A 68 -9.63 8.23 -1.88
C ILE A 68 -10.16 9.35 -2.78
N GLU A 69 -10.80 10.34 -2.21
CA GLU A 69 -11.28 11.50 -2.95
C GLU A 69 -10.13 12.35 -3.51
N SER A 70 -8.97 12.30 -2.87
CA SER A 70 -7.79 13.03 -3.32
C SER A 70 -7.01 12.29 -4.40
N TYR A 71 -7.32 11.02 -4.62
CA TYR A 71 -6.66 10.25 -5.67
C TYR A 71 -7.01 10.80 -7.04
N ARG A 72 -6.00 10.99 -7.86
CA ARG A 72 -6.18 11.49 -9.23
C ARG A 72 -6.07 10.32 -10.22
N PRO A 73 -7.08 10.10 -11.06
CA PRO A 73 -7.09 8.98 -12.00
C PRO A 73 -5.93 8.98 -13.01
N GLU A 74 -5.26 10.12 -13.24
CA GLU A 74 -4.08 10.21 -14.09
C GLU A 74 -2.90 9.41 -13.56
N TYR A 75 -2.87 9.15 -12.26
CA TYR A 75 -1.81 8.36 -11.62
C TYR A 75 -2.26 6.93 -11.45
N LYS A 76 -1.30 6.01 -11.46
CA LYS A 76 -1.61 4.61 -11.19
C LYS A 76 -2.04 4.44 -9.74
N PHE A 77 -3.15 3.75 -9.53
CA PHE A 77 -3.63 3.49 -8.18
C PHE A 77 -2.60 2.70 -7.36
N SER A 78 -1.94 1.73 -7.99
CA SER A 78 -0.89 0.95 -7.32
C SER A 78 0.21 1.84 -6.74
N SER A 79 0.71 2.79 -7.53
CA SER A 79 1.74 3.73 -7.07
C SER A 79 1.25 4.56 -5.88
N TRP A 80 0.02 5.02 -5.95
CA TRP A 80 -0.58 5.85 -4.91
C TRP A 80 -0.73 5.08 -3.59
N ILE A 81 -1.27 3.86 -3.63
CA ILE A 81 -1.49 3.09 -2.41
C ILE A 81 -0.18 2.56 -1.81
N PHE A 82 0.79 2.18 -2.65
CA PHE A 82 2.10 1.78 -2.16
C PHE A 82 2.84 2.93 -1.48
N LYS A 83 2.66 4.14 -1.95
CA LYS A 83 3.21 5.33 -1.29
C LYS A 83 2.63 5.51 0.10
N ILE A 84 1.34 5.31 0.25
CA ILE A 84 0.68 5.36 1.57
C ILE A 84 1.27 4.29 2.49
N ALA A 85 1.40 3.06 2.00
CA ALA A 85 1.98 1.96 2.78
C ALA A 85 3.41 2.25 3.22
N ASN A 86 4.21 2.79 2.32
CA ASN A 86 5.58 3.17 2.61
C ASN A 86 5.65 4.24 3.70
N ASN A 87 4.82 5.26 3.59
CA ASN A 87 4.77 6.33 4.58
C ASN A 87 4.33 5.84 5.96
N VAL A 88 3.33 4.97 6.01
CA VAL A 88 2.86 4.35 7.26
C VAL A 88 3.99 3.57 7.91
N SER A 89 4.73 2.81 7.13
CA SER A 89 5.85 1.99 7.63
C SER A 89 6.98 2.86 8.13
N ILE A 90 7.34 3.91 7.41
CA ILE A 90 8.38 4.85 7.82
C ILE A 90 8.00 5.54 9.13
N ASP A 91 6.76 6.00 9.25
CA ASP A 91 6.28 6.63 10.47
C ASP A 91 6.35 5.68 11.66
N HIS A 92 5.98 4.42 11.45
CA HIS A 92 6.07 3.40 12.47
C HIS A 92 7.52 3.20 12.94
N LEU A 93 8.44 3.08 11.99
CA LEU A 93 9.86 2.90 12.30
C LEU A 93 10.43 4.11 13.04
N ARG A 94 10.04 5.31 12.68
CA ARG A 94 10.44 6.53 13.37
C ARG A 94 9.96 6.54 14.83
N ARG A 95 8.70 6.20 15.06
CA ARG A 95 8.14 6.15 16.41
C ARG A 95 8.87 5.13 17.26
N ARG A 96 9.09 3.95 16.71
CA ARG A 96 9.82 2.88 17.38
C ARG A 96 11.23 3.32 17.73
N GLU A 97 11.89 4.01 16.84
CA GLU A 97 13.23 4.55 17.03
C GLU A 97 13.28 5.58 18.16
N LEU A 98 12.33 6.51 18.17
CA LEU A 98 12.21 7.52 19.20
C LEU A 98 11.93 6.89 20.56
N ASP A 99 11.10 5.88 20.62
CA ASP A 99 10.82 5.15 21.87
C ASP A 99 12.08 4.45 22.39
N THR A 100 12.83 3.83 21.51
CA THR A 100 14.11 3.18 21.87
C THR A 100 15.11 4.21 22.38
N LEU A 101 15.20 5.36 21.74
CA LEU A 101 16.05 6.45 22.17
C LEU A 101 15.65 6.98 23.55
N SER A 102 14.36 7.12 23.79
CA SER A 102 13.83 7.56 25.08
C SER A 102 14.17 6.60 26.21
N LEU A 103 14.12 5.31 25.92
CA LEU A 103 14.36 4.27 26.92
C LEU A 103 15.83 4.06 27.20
N ASP A 104 16.65 4.03 26.17
CA ASP A 104 18.04 3.64 26.29
C ASP A 104 19.02 4.82 26.32
N GLY A 105 18.59 5.99 25.83
CA GLY A 105 19.51 7.10 25.63
C GLY A 105 20.65 6.76 24.67
N SER A 106 20.46 5.72 23.86
CA SER A 106 21.50 5.14 23.04
C SER A 106 21.65 5.90 21.72
N PRO A 107 22.88 6.23 21.31
CA PRO A 107 23.10 6.86 20.02
C PRO A 107 23.05 5.90 18.83
N HIS A 108 22.76 4.64 19.04
CA HIS A 108 22.69 3.63 17.97
C HIS A 108 21.37 3.66 17.21
N ALA A 109 20.52 4.55 17.57
CA ALA A 109 19.27 4.72 16.89
C ALA A 109 19.50 5.14 15.43
N LEU A 110 18.69 4.63 14.54
CA LEU A 110 18.68 5.07 13.15
C LEU A 110 18.33 6.54 13.11
N THR A 111 19.20 7.35 12.52
CA THR A 111 18.91 8.77 12.33
C THR A 111 17.78 8.92 11.33
N PRO A 112 17.04 10.04 11.36
CA PRO A 112 16.05 10.31 10.32
C PRO A 112 16.62 10.19 8.90
N GLU A 113 17.89 10.56 8.75
CA GLU A 113 18.61 10.44 7.49
C GLU A 113 18.81 8.98 7.09
N ALA A 114 19.19 8.12 8.04
CA ALA A 114 19.36 6.69 7.79
C ALA A 114 18.02 6.04 7.44
N ILE A 115 16.94 6.44 8.12
CA ILE A 115 15.60 5.97 7.81
C ILE A 115 15.22 6.37 6.40
N GLN A 116 15.50 7.63 6.01
CA GLN A 116 15.24 8.11 4.66
C GLN A 116 16.07 7.37 3.62
N ALA A 117 17.34 7.12 3.90
CA ALA A 117 18.20 6.37 2.99
C ALA A 117 17.68 4.95 2.79
N SER A 118 17.25 4.29 3.86
CA SER A 118 16.62 2.97 3.77
C SER A 118 15.31 3.03 2.98
N ALA A 119 14.53 4.07 3.18
CA ALA A 119 13.29 4.28 2.45
C ALA A 119 13.53 4.49 0.96
N LEU A 120 14.61 5.20 0.60
CA LEU A 120 14.97 5.39 -0.81
C LEU A 120 15.39 4.08 -1.47
N GLN A 121 16.17 3.26 -0.77
CA GLN A 121 16.52 1.94 -1.26
C GLN A 121 15.28 1.04 -1.42
N LEU A 122 14.37 1.12 -0.47
CA LEU A 122 13.10 0.41 -0.55
C LEU A 122 12.20 0.99 -1.63
N GLY A 123 12.33 2.28 -1.90
CA GLY A 123 11.65 2.94 -3.01
C GLY A 123 12.03 2.33 -4.35
N ASP A 124 13.32 2.10 -4.57
CA ASP A 124 13.78 1.42 -5.78
C ASP A 124 13.23 0.00 -5.87
N ARG A 125 13.22 -0.73 -4.76
CA ARG A 125 12.62 -2.06 -4.70
C ARG A 125 11.11 -2.01 -4.91
N GLN A 126 10.48 -0.97 -4.41
CA GLN A 126 9.05 -0.75 -4.57
C GLN A 126 8.70 -0.53 -6.04
N GLU A 127 9.49 0.25 -6.76
CA GLU A 127 9.30 0.45 -8.19
C GLU A 127 9.44 -0.87 -8.95
N THR A 128 10.44 -1.68 -8.59
CA THR A 128 10.63 -3.01 -9.18
C THR A 128 9.44 -3.91 -8.87
N ALA A 129 8.97 -3.89 -7.63
CA ALA A 129 7.80 -4.68 -7.22
C ALA A 129 6.55 -4.25 -7.97
N LEU A 130 6.39 -2.95 -8.18
CA LEU A 130 5.27 -2.41 -8.96
C LEU A 130 5.36 -2.84 -10.40
N GLU A 131 6.55 -2.82 -11.00
CA GLU A 131 6.76 -3.30 -12.37
C GLU A 131 6.43 -4.78 -12.48
N GLU A 132 6.86 -5.58 -11.52
CA GLU A 132 6.53 -7.01 -11.47
C GLU A 132 5.03 -7.22 -11.33
N LEU A 133 4.38 -6.46 -10.47
CA LEU A 133 2.95 -6.54 -10.26
C LEU A 133 2.19 -6.17 -11.54
N GLU A 134 2.60 -5.11 -12.20
CA GLU A 134 2.00 -4.68 -13.46
C GLU A 134 2.20 -5.73 -14.55
N ALA A 135 3.38 -6.33 -14.62
CA ALA A 135 3.65 -7.42 -15.56
C ALA A 135 2.76 -8.62 -15.27
N LYS A 136 2.56 -8.96 -14.00
CA LYS A 136 1.67 -10.06 -13.60
C LYS A 136 0.22 -9.75 -13.94
N GLU A 137 -0.21 -8.53 -13.73
CA GLU A 137 -1.57 -8.11 -14.09
C GLU A 137 -1.80 -8.23 -15.60
N LEU A 138 -0.83 -7.75 -16.38
CA LEU A 138 -0.89 -7.87 -17.83
C LEU A 138 -0.85 -9.34 -18.28
N GLY A 139 0.03 -10.14 -17.67
CA GLY A 139 0.11 -11.56 -17.93
C GLY A 139 -1.17 -12.28 -17.53
N GLY A 140 -1.77 -11.90 -16.41
CA GLY A 140 -3.02 -12.44 -15.93
C GLY A 140 -4.17 -12.13 -16.88
N GLU A 141 -4.25 -10.91 -17.36
CA GLU A 141 -5.23 -10.49 -18.36
C GLU A 141 -5.06 -11.28 -19.65
N THR A 142 -3.83 -11.45 -20.10
CA THR A 142 -3.52 -12.22 -21.30
C THR A 142 -3.94 -13.68 -21.13
N LYS A 143 -3.76 -14.24 -19.95
CA LYS A 143 -4.16 -15.64 -19.68
C LYS A 143 -5.67 -15.80 -19.60
N ILE A 144 -6.39 -14.81 -19.16
CA ILE A 144 -7.85 -14.83 -19.06
C ILE A 144 -8.49 -14.71 -20.44
N LEU A 145 -7.82 -14.04 -21.32
CA LEU A 145 -8.27 -13.91 -22.71
C LEU A 145 -7.93 -15.17 -23.52
#